data_e686e798fb675efc6fc2fff14d7118e3
#
_entry.id   e686e798fb675efc6fc2fff14d7118e3
#
_cell.length_a   1.000
_cell.length_b   1.000
_cell.length_c   1.000
_cell.angle_alpha   90.00
_cell.angle_beta   90.00
_cell.angle_gamma   90.00
#
_symmetry.space_group_name_H-M   'P 1'
#
loop_
_entity.id
_entity.type
_entity.pdbx_description
1 polymer ?
#
loop_
_entity_poly.entity_id
_entity_poly.type
_entity_poly.pdbx_seq_one_letter_code
_entity_poly.pdbx_strand_id
1 'polypeptide(L)'
;MAPVLAAAGHDVVGLDSGLFADCVLGPMPEDPPGIVADLRDVTLDQLAGFDAVVHLAALSNDPLGSLAPQITYDINQHASTRLAGLARDAGVSRFLYASTCSVYGAAGSNGLVAEDAPLRPVTPYAESKVRVEDELFALADDGFCPVSLRNATAFGFSPRLRADIVLNNLVGHAVLTGVVRVLSDGTPWRPLVHAADIAGAFLAALEAPCPVVHERAFNVGSEANNVTVAQIADAVVATVPGSTLAITGENGSDPRSYRVDFSAVRAALPTFRPQWTIEAGARELYRAYTAHGLTQDTFDRRFTRLTRLSDRQAAGELSADMHPIRAAVAP
;
A
#
# COMPACT_ATOMS: atom_id res chain seq x y z
N MET A 1 9.10 5.95 -0.51
CA MET A 1 10.05 4.99 0.08
C MET A 1 11.49 5.32 -0.30
N ALA A 2 11.92 5.11 -1.55
CA ALA A 2 13.31 5.30 -1.95
C ALA A 2 13.96 6.64 -1.51
N PRO A 3 13.34 7.81 -1.67
CA PRO A 3 13.94 9.07 -1.18
C PRO A 3 14.18 9.10 0.34
N VAL A 4 13.33 8.42 1.13
CA VAL A 4 13.47 8.36 2.59
C VAL A 4 14.66 7.50 2.98
N LEU A 5 14.81 6.33 2.34
CA LEU A 5 15.94 5.44 2.58
C LEU A 5 17.26 6.06 2.12
N ALA A 6 17.29 6.68 0.94
CA ALA A 6 18.48 7.35 0.42
C ALA A 6 18.91 8.54 1.31
N ALA A 7 17.94 9.33 1.82
CA ALA A 7 18.23 10.42 2.76
C ALA A 7 18.79 9.93 4.10
N ALA A 8 18.51 8.68 4.49
CA ALA A 8 19.09 8.03 5.67
C ALA A 8 20.48 7.40 5.40
N GLY A 9 20.97 7.49 4.16
CA GLY A 9 22.32 7.02 3.79
C GLY A 9 22.35 5.59 3.23
N HIS A 10 21.21 4.99 2.88
CA HIS A 10 21.15 3.70 2.24
C HIS A 10 21.34 3.81 0.72
N ASP A 11 22.10 2.90 0.13
CA ASP A 11 22.16 2.71 -1.31
C ASP A 11 20.93 1.95 -1.77
N VAL A 12 20.08 2.59 -2.58
CA VAL A 12 18.77 2.05 -2.97
C VAL A 12 18.76 1.67 -4.45
N VAL A 13 18.35 0.45 -4.73
CA VAL A 13 18.05 -0.01 -6.10
C VAL A 13 16.58 -0.40 -6.16
N GLY A 14 15.86 0.11 -7.16
CA GLY A 14 14.45 -0.22 -7.39
C GLY A 14 14.29 -1.45 -8.26
N LEU A 15 13.27 -2.29 -7.99
CA LEU A 15 12.80 -3.31 -8.92
C LEU A 15 11.30 -3.14 -9.09
N ASP A 16 10.83 -2.91 -10.32
CA ASP A 16 9.44 -2.67 -10.65
C ASP A 16 9.11 -3.16 -12.07
N SER A 17 7.92 -3.70 -12.25
CA SER A 17 7.44 -4.16 -13.57
C SER A 17 7.02 -3.02 -14.50
N GLY A 18 6.90 -1.79 -13.99
CA GLY A 18 6.45 -0.61 -14.74
C GLY A 18 4.95 -0.60 -15.07
N LEU A 19 4.13 -1.42 -14.41
CA LEU A 19 2.69 -1.48 -14.67
C LEU A 19 1.98 -0.13 -14.55
N PHE A 20 2.50 0.75 -13.71
CA PHE A 20 1.92 2.07 -13.44
C PHE A 20 2.90 3.22 -13.65
N ALA A 21 3.94 3.00 -14.47
CA ALA A 21 4.98 3.99 -14.71
C ALA A 21 4.44 5.33 -15.27
N ASP A 22 3.38 5.27 -16.07
CA ASP A 22 2.73 6.43 -16.67
C ASP A 22 1.65 7.08 -15.78
N CYS A 23 1.29 6.47 -14.65
CA CYS A 23 0.30 6.99 -13.72
C CYS A 23 0.87 8.14 -12.87
N VAL A 24 1.35 9.20 -13.52
CA VAL A 24 2.06 10.31 -12.88
C VAL A 24 1.22 11.58 -12.90
N LEU A 25 1.07 12.23 -11.75
CA LEU A 25 0.50 13.56 -11.57
C LEU A 25 1.56 14.48 -10.93
N GLY A 26 1.97 15.51 -11.65
CA GLY A 26 3.01 16.44 -11.21
C GLY A 26 4.44 15.93 -11.41
N PRO A 27 5.45 16.67 -10.90
CA PRO A 27 6.84 16.31 -11.08
C PRO A 27 7.21 15.05 -10.30
N MET A 28 7.98 14.17 -10.95
CA MET A 28 8.55 12.98 -10.31
C MET A 28 9.88 13.32 -9.61
N PRO A 29 10.14 12.85 -8.40
CA PRO A 29 11.49 12.78 -7.88
C PRO A 29 12.34 11.89 -8.77
N GLU A 30 13.66 12.04 -8.70
CA GLU A 30 14.58 11.13 -9.37
C GLU A 30 14.37 9.71 -8.83
N ASP A 31 14.10 8.78 -9.72
CA ASP A 31 14.01 7.37 -9.36
C ASP A 31 15.42 6.84 -9.04
N PRO A 32 15.57 5.93 -8.05
CA PRO A 32 16.86 5.26 -7.83
C PRO A 32 17.22 4.41 -9.06
N PRO A 33 18.51 4.03 -9.22
CA PRO A 33 18.87 3.00 -10.17
C PRO A 33 17.91 1.81 -10.08
N GLY A 34 17.50 1.24 -11.22
CA GLY A 34 16.40 0.29 -11.20
C GLY A 34 16.52 -0.84 -12.19
N ILE A 35 15.88 -1.95 -11.84
CA ILE A 35 15.71 -3.14 -12.67
C ILE A 35 14.22 -3.18 -13.07
N VAL A 36 13.96 -3.20 -14.38
CA VAL A 36 12.60 -3.41 -14.89
C VAL A 36 12.35 -4.91 -15.02
N ALA A 37 11.64 -5.47 -14.08
CA ALA A 37 11.30 -6.90 -14.05
C ALA A 37 9.94 -7.15 -13.38
N ASP A 38 9.28 -8.21 -13.79
CA ASP A 38 8.14 -8.75 -13.04
C ASP A 38 8.66 -9.52 -11.82
N LEU A 39 7.95 -9.39 -10.69
CA LEU A 39 8.30 -10.08 -9.45
C LEU A 39 8.40 -11.60 -9.63
N ARG A 40 7.58 -12.16 -10.52
CA ARG A 40 7.56 -13.59 -10.84
C ARG A 40 8.81 -14.08 -11.57
N ASP A 41 9.55 -13.17 -12.20
CA ASP A 41 10.72 -13.48 -13.03
C ASP A 41 12.05 -13.15 -12.35
N VAL A 42 12.03 -12.63 -11.12
CA VAL A 42 13.26 -12.27 -10.38
C VAL A 42 14.16 -13.48 -10.21
N THR A 43 15.47 -13.28 -10.42
CA THR A 43 16.51 -14.31 -10.30
C THR A 43 17.40 -14.07 -9.07
N LEU A 44 18.10 -15.10 -8.64
CA LEU A 44 19.02 -15.03 -7.49
C LEU A 44 20.12 -13.98 -7.73
N ASP A 45 20.68 -13.93 -8.95
CA ASP A 45 21.76 -12.99 -9.31
C ASP A 45 21.32 -11.52 -9.17
N GLN A 46 20.03 -11.23 -9.36
CA GLN A 46 19.49 -9.89 -9.19
C GLN A 46 19.38 -9.46 -7.71
N LEU A 47 19.54 -10.39 -6.79
CA LEU A 47 19.47 -10.15 -5.34
C LEU A 47 20.85 -10.26 -4.67
N ALA A 48 21.86 -10.71 -5.40
CA ALA A 48 23.20 -10.87 -4.86
C ALA A 48 23.84 -9.53 -4.49
N GLY A 49 24.43 -9.46 -3.29
CA GLY A 49 25.15 -8.28 -2.80
C GLY A 49 24.26 -7.22 -2.14
N PHE A 50 22.96 -7.48 -1.98
CA PHE A 50 22.07 -6.62 -1.18
C PHE A 50 22.01 -7.10 0.27
N ASP A 51 22.04 -6.15 1.22
CA ASP A 51 21.89 -6.43 2.65
C ASP A 51 20.41 -6.62 3.04
N ALA A 52 19.51 -5.93 2.32
CA ALA A 52 18.10 -5.92 2.65
C ALA A 52 17.18 -5.87 1.42
N VAL A 53 15.99 -6.44 1.57
CA VAL A 53 14.87 -6.30 0.63
C VAL A 53 13.71 -5.60 1.32
N VAL A 54 13.21 -4.53 0.71
CA VAL A 54 11.94 -3.87 1.09
C VAL A 54 10.90 -4.24 0.05
N HIS A 55 10.05 -5.23 0.37
CA HIS A 55 9.08 -5.79 -0.55
C HIS A 55 7.72 -5.09 -0.44
N LEU A 56 7.43 -4.22 -1.41
CA LEU A 56 6.19 -3.45 -1.52
C LEU A 56 5.30 -3.93 -2.67
N ALA A 57 5.85 -4.68 -3.62
CA ALA A 57 5.15 -5.07 -4.83
C ALA A 57 3.94 -5.97 -4.53
N ALA A 58 2.79 -5.61 -5.05
CA ALA A 58 1.55 -6.39 -4.97
C ALA A 58 0.48 -5.79 -5.89
N LEU A 59 -0.48 -6.62 -6.28
CA LEU A 59 -1.79 -6.15 -6.73
C LEU A 59 -2.60 -5.77 -5.49
N SER A 60 -2.52 -4.50 -5.07
CA SER A 60 -3.05 -3.99 -3.81
C SER A 60 -4.44 -3.36 -3.96
N ASN A 61 -5.33 -4.01 -4.68
CA ASN A 61 -6.68 -3.54 -4.97
C ASN A 61 -7.67 -4.69 -4.77
N ASP A 62 -8.54 -4.58 -3.76
CA ASP A 62 -9.56 -5.61 -3.46
C ASP A 62 -10.49 -5.90 -4.65
N PRO A 63 -10.99 -4.90 -5.42
CA PRO A 63 -11.81 -5.17 -6.61
C PRO A 63 -11.09 -6.02 -7.65
N LEU A 64 -9.82 -5.76 -7.92
CA LEU A 64 -9.02 -6.57 -8.85
C LEU A 64 -8.80 -7.98 -8.30
N GLY A 65 -8.48 -8.10 -7.01
CA GLY A 65 -8.32 -9.38 -6.31
C GLY A 65 -9.59 -10.24 -6.40
N SER A 66 -10.75 -9.63 -6.32
CA SER A 66 -12.03 -10.34 -6.43
C SER A 66 -12.36 -10.77 -7.88
N LEU A 67 -11.94 -9.99 -8.89
CA LEU A 67 -12.15 -10.32 -10.30
C LEU A 67 -11.23 -11.44 -10.81
N ALA A 68 -9.99 -11.46 -10.31
CA ALA A 68 -8.97 -12.42 -10.73
C ALA A 68 -8.20 -12.98 -9.52
N PRO A 69 -8.83 -13.80 -8.66
CA PRO A 69 -8.21 -14.32 -7.44
C PRO A 69 -6.90 -15.05 -7.69
N GLN A 70 -6.85 -15.88 -8.77
CA GLN A 70 -5.66 -16.66 -9.08
C GLN A 70 -4.46 -15.77 -9.39
N ILE A 71 -4.63 -14.73 -10.20
CA ILE A 71 -3.54 -13.78 -10.51
C ILE A 71 -3.06 -13.07 -9.24
N THR A 72 -3.99 -12.76 -8.33
CA THR A 72 -3.64 -12.18 -7.04
C THR A 72 -2.78 -13.12 -6.20
N TYR A 73 -3.12 -14.40 -6.13
CA TYR A 73 -2.28 -15.39 -5.43
C TYR A 73 -0.93 -15.59 -6.12
N ASP A 74 -0.90 -15.66 -7.45
CA ASP A 74 0.34 -15.85 -8.22
C ASP A 74 1.34 -14.70 -7.98
N ILE A 75 0.86 -13.45 -8.00
CA ILE A 75 1.71 -12.28 -7.82
C ILE A 75 1.96 -12.00 -6.32
N ASN A 76 0.89 -11.95 -5.51
CA ASN A 76 1.02 -11.49 -4.13
C ASN A 76 1.53 -12.56 -3.18
N GLN A 77 1.21 -13.84 -3.40
CA GLN A 77 1.65 -14.95 -2.55
C GLN A 77 2.84 -15.67 -3.18
N HIS A 78 2.64 -16.43 -4.25
CA HIS A 78 3.66 -17.33 -4.77
C HIS A 78 4.95 -16.60 -5.16
N ALA A 79 4.84 -15.47 -5.88
CA ALA A 79 6.02 -14.70 -6.25
C ALA A 79 6.70 -14.03 -5.05
N SER A 80 5.92 -13.56 -4.05
CA SER A 80 6.49 -12.95 -2.84
C SER A 80 7.25 -13.98 -1.99
N THR A 81 6.69 -15.17 -1.80
CA THR A 81 7.36 -16.25 -1.05
C THR A 81 8.61 -16.74 -1.79
N ARG A 82 8.51 -16.87 -3.12
CA ARG A 82 9.68 -17.19 -3.96
C ARG A 82 10.76 -16.12 -3.82
N LEU A 83 10.39 -14.83 -3.87
CA LEU A 83 11.34 -13.72 -3.67
C LEU A 83 12.05 -13.82 -2.31
N ALA A 84 11.31 -14.11 -1.24
CA ALA A 84 11.87 -14.24 0.10
C ALA A 84 12.87 -15.41 0.17
N GLY A 85 12.55 -16.56 -0.42
CA GLY A 85 13.46 -17.69 -0.54
C GLY A 85 14.74 -17.34 -1.32
N LEU A 86 14.60 -16.70 -2.48
CA LEU A 86 15.74 -16.23 -3.26
C LEU A 86 16.60 -15.20 -2.51
N ALA A 87 15.97 -14.27 -1.77
CA ALA A 87 16.67 -13.28 -0.98
C ALA A 87 17.52 -13.94 0.11
N ARG A 88 16.96 -14.92 0.84
CA ARG A 88 17.70 -15.70 1.84
C ARG A 88 18.87 -16.45 1.18
N ASP A 89 18.63 -17.14 0.07
CA ASP A 89 19.65 -17.92 -0.63
C ASP A 89 20.76 -17.03 -1.24
N ALA A 90 20.44 -15.75 -1.56
CA ALA A 90 21.40 -14.73 -2.00
C ALA A 90 22.20 -14.09 -0.85
N GLY A 91 21.90 -14.44 0.41
CA GLY A 91 22.59 -13.89 1.59
C GLY A 91 22.02 -12.56 2.09
N VAL A 92 20.82 -12.16 1.64
CA VAL A 92 20.11 -10.99 2.18
C VAL A 92 19.76 -11.27 3.65
N SER A 93 20.20 -10.40 4.55
CA SER A 93 20.00 -10.59 5.99
C SER A 93 18.69 -10.00 6.52
N ARG A 94 18.08 -9.02 5.84
CA ARG A 94 16.87 -8.33 6.27
C ARG A 94 15.79 -8.35 5.18
N PHE A 95 14.59 -8.81 5.52
CA PHE A 95 13.46 -8.81 4.59
C PHE A 95 12.25 -8.10 5.22
N LEU A 96 11.89 -6.93 4.70
CA LEU A 96 10.74 -6.15 5.17
C LEU A 96 9.57 -6.31 4.21
N TYR A 97 8.47 -6.85 4.73
CA TYR A 97 7.27 -7.12 3.94
C TYR A 97 6.15 -6.13 4.21
N ALA A 98 5.62 -5.52 3.15
CA ALA A 98 4.44 -4.68 3.23
C ALA A 98 3.17 -5.53 3.31
N SER A 99 2.78 -5.89 4.52
CA SER A 99 1.49 -6.46 4.84
C SER A 99 0.42 -5.36 5.04
N THR A 100 -0.72 -5.70 5.58
CA THR A 100 -1.89 -4.81 5.66
C THR A 100 -2.74 -5.11 6.88
N CYS A 101 -3.34 -4.09 7.50
CA CYS A 101 -4.37 -4.30 8.53
C CYS A 101 -5.65 -4.94 7.96
N SER A 102 -5.83 -5.04 6.64
CA SER A 102 -6.94 -5.78 6.04
C SER A 102 -6.95 -7.28 6.39
N VAL A 103 -5.83 -7.82 6.89
CA VAL A 103 -5.74 -9.21 7.40
C VAL A 103 -6.69 -9.48 8.56
N TYR A 104 -7.10 -8.45 9.29
CA TYR A 104 -8.07 -8.56 10.40
C TYR A 104 -9.51 -8.70 9.93
N GLY A 105 -9.82 -8.28 8.70
CA GLY A 105 -11.11 -8.46 8.03
C GLY A 105 -12.29 -7.91 8.84
N ALA A 106 -13.22 -8.77 9.20
CA ALA A 106 -14.41 -8.43 9.99
C ALA A 106 -14.15 -8.61 11.50
N ALA A 107 -13.09 -8.01 12.05
CA ALA A 107 -12.75 -8.13 13.46
C ALA A 107 -13.79 -7.52 14.42
N GLY A 108 -14.72 -6.71 13.89
CA GLY A 108 -15.79 -6.06 14.65
C GLY A 108 -15.36 -4.73 15.30
N SER A 109 -16.33 -4.01 15.83
CA SER A 109 -16.12 -2.65 16.41
C SER A 109 -15.74 -2.66 17.90
N ASN A 110 -15.65 -3.82 18.54
CA ASN A 110 -15.52 -3.95 20.00
C ASN A 110 -14.06 -3.87 20.48
N GLY A 111 -13.41 -2.73 20.30
CA GLY A 111 -12.07 -2.51 20.82
C GLY A 111 -11.02 -2.22 19.74
N LEU A 112 -9.76 -2.12 20.17
CA LEU A 112 -8.59 -1.99 19.30
C LEU A 112 -8.07 -3.39 18.96
N VAL A 113 -7.67 -3.59 17.70
CA VAL A 113 -7.12 -4.86 17.20
C VAL A 113 -5.59 -4.78 17.27
N ALA A 114 -4.98 -5.61 18.10
CA ALA A 114 -3.53 -5.74 18.22
C ALA A 114 -2.99 -6.86 17.31
N GLU A 115 -1.67 -7.02 17.25
CA GLU A 115 -1.00 -7.95 16.34
C GLU A 115 -1.28 -9.43 16.64
N ASP A 116 -1.62 -9.76 17.87
CA ASP A 116 -1.99 -11.11 18.35
C ASP A 116 -3.46 -11.48 18.10
N ALA A 117 -4.25 -10.54 17.57
CA ALA A 117 -5.64 -10.81 17.24
C ALA A 117 -5.77 -11.84 16.10
N PRO A 118 -6.82 -12.69 16.11
CA PRO A 118 -7.06 -13.64 15.04
C PRO A 118 -7.19 -12.95 13.67
N LEU A 119 -6.45 -13.44 12.68
CA LEU A 119 -6.54 -12.98 11.30
C LEU A 119 -7.79 -13.59 10.65
N ARG A 120 -8.62 -12.74 10.02
CA ARG A 120 -9.89 -13.11 9.38
C ARG A 120 -10.04 -12.44 8.02
N PRO A 121 -9.13 -12.71 7.08
CA PRO A 121 -9.15 -12.07 5.77
C PRO A 121 -10.47 -12.38 5.04
N VAL A 122 -11.04 -11.37 4.36
CA VAL A 122 -12.32 -11.50 3.64
C VAL A 122 -12.17 -11.27 2.14
N THR A 123 -10.94 -11.04 1.66
CA THR A 123 -10.63 -10.85 0.24
C THR A 123 -9.40 -11.65 -0.17
N PRO A 124 -9.27 -12.06 -1.44
CA PRO A 124 -8.06 -12.74 -1.94
C PRO A 124 -6.79 -11.93 -1.68
N TYR A 125 -6.86 -10.59 -1.74
CA TYR A 125 -5.75 -9.72 -1.39
C TYR A 125 -5.31 -9.89 0.08
N ALA A 126 -6.25 -9.78 1.02
CA ALA A 126 -5.94 -9.91 2.43
C ALA A 126 -5.49 -11.35 2.78
N GLU A 127 -6.10 -12.36 2.17
CA GLU A 127 -5.70 -13.75 2.35
C GLU A 127 -4.29 -14.02 1.83
N SER A 128 -3.94 -13.49 0.64
CA SER A 128 -2.58 -13.60 0.10
C SER A 128 -1.53 -13.00 1.05
N LYS A 129 -1.87 -11.88 1.72
CA LYS A 129 -0.99 -11.24 2.69
C LYS A 129 -0.76 -12.10 3.93
N VAL A 130 -1.81 -12.74 4.49
CA VAL A 130 -1.70 -13.68 5.62
C VAL A 130 -0.78 -14.85 5.27
N ARG A 131 -1.02 -15.47 4.11
CA ARG A 131 -0.22 -16.63 3.68
C ARG A 131 1.26 -16.28 3.52
N VAL A 132 1.57 -15.09 2.98
CA VAL A 132 2.97 -14.65 2.88
C VAL A 132 3.60 -14.39 4.26
N GLU A 133 2.86 -13.83 5.23
CA GLU A 133 3.40 -13.69 6.60
C GLU A 133 3.80 -15.05 7.18
N ASP A 134 2.93 -16.06 7.07
CA ASP A 134 3.18 -17.42 7.58
C ASP A 134 4.39 -18.05 6.87
N GLU A 135 4.42 -18.00 5.52
CA GLU A 135 5.48 -18.59 4.71
C GLU A 135 6.83 -17.84 4.91
N LEU A 136 6.79 -16.53 5.08
CA LEU A 136 7.96 -15.68 5.33
C LEU A 136 8.58 -15.97 6.70
N PHE A 137 7.77 -16.10 7.75
CA PHE A 137 8.26 -16.42 9.08
C PHE A 137 8.81 -17.84 9.16
N ALA A 138 8.26 -18.79 8.39
CA ALA A 138 8.83 -20.14 8.29
C ALA A 138 10.23 -20.17 7.61
N LEU A 139 10.64 -19.11 6.91
CA LEU A 139 11.99 -18.98 6.32
C LEU A 139 13.01 -18.36 7.29
N ALA A 140 12.56 -17.83 8.44
CA ALA A 140 13.41 -17.14 9.38
C ALA A 140 14.50 -18.07 9.97
N ASP A 141 15.70 -17.55 10.10
CA ASP A 141 16.84 -18.21 10.75
C ASP A 141 17.84 -17.17 11.29
N ASP A 142 18.96 -17.62 11.81
CA ASP A 142 20.01 -16.73 12.37
C ASP A 142 20.60 -15.76 11.33
N GLY A 143 20.53 -16.09 10.04
CA GLY A 143 21.06 -15.27 8.92
C GLY A 143 20.00 -14.47 8.19
N PHE A 144 18.70 -14.78 8.39
CA PHE A 144 17.60 -14.16 7.67
C PHE A 144 16.54 -13.64 8.64
N CYS A 145 16.39 -12.31 8.70
CA CYS A 145 15.52 -11.60 9.63
C CYS A 145 14.30 -11.01 8.90
N PRO A 146 13.21 -11.77 8.76
CA PRO A 146 11.97 -11.28 8.17
C PRO A 146 11.15 -10.45 9.17
N VAL A 147 10.47 -9.41 8.63
CA VAL A 147 9.59 -8.51 9.38
C VAL A 147 8.37 -8.19 8.53
N SER A 148 7.18 -8.28 9.10
CA SER A 148 5.94 -7.87 8.45
C SER A 148 5.44 -6.54 8.99
N LEU A 149 5.13 -5.59 8.11
CA LEU A 149 4.54 -4.30 8.47
C LEU A 149 3.09 -4.28 7.97
N ARG A 150 2.12 -4.50 8.88
CA ARG A 150 0.69 -4.47 8.62
C ARG A 150 0.23 -3.03 8.53
N ASN A 151 0.36 -2.43 7.35
CA ASN A 151 0.02 -1.03 7.15
C ASN A 151 -1.50 -0.83 7.26
N ALA A 152 -1.90 0.22 7.97
CA ALA A 152 -3.24 0.77 7.88
C ALA A 152 -3.51 1.25 6.44
N THR A 153 -4.74 1.64 6.12
CA THR A 153 -5.09 2.11 4.77
C THR A 153 -4.24 3.33 4.40
N ALA A 154 -3.42 3.18 3.36
CA ALA A 154 -2.53 4.25 2.92
C ALA A 154 -3.32 5.45 2.40
N PHE A 155 -2.80 6.67 2.63
CA PHE A 155 -3.29 7.90 2.02
C PHE A 155 -2.12 8.87 1.74
N GLY A 156 -2.44 10.00 1.10
CA GLY A 156 -1.51 11.07 0.83
C GLY A 156 -1.11 11.17 -0.63
N PHE A 157 -0.44 12.26 -0.97
CA PHE A 157 0.01 12.50 -2.33
C PHE A 157 1.30 11.73 -2.62
N SER A 158 1.32 11.14 -3.79
CA SER A 158 2.53 10.68 -4.46
C SER A 158 2.40 11.03 -5.92
N PRO A 159 3.48 11.44 -6.62
CA PRO A 159 3.42 11.65 -8.07
C PRO A 159 2.89 10.42 -8.82
N ARG A 160 3.24 9.20 -8.41
CA ARG A 160 2.56 7.97 -8.87
C ARG A 160 1.25 7.81 -8.11
N LEU A 161 0.28 8.64 -8.48
CA LEU A 161 -0.98 8.79 -7.76
C LEU A 161 -1.81 7.50 -7.75
N ARG A 162 -2.46 7.26 -6.61
CA ARG A 162 -3.58 6.34 -6.45
C ARG A 162 -4.83 7.11 -6.05
N ALA A 163 -5.79 7.18 -6.97
CA ALA A 163 -7.08 7.83 -6.74
C ALA A 163 -8.13 6.89 -6.11
N ASP A 164 -7.84 5.59 -6.05
CA ASP A 164 -8.75 4.53 -5.61
C ASP A 164 -8.69 4.21 -4.11
N ILE A 165 -7.93 4.95 -3.32
CA ILE A 165 -7.87 4.84 -1.85
C ILE A 165 -8.71 5.93 -1.18
N VAL A 166 -9.35 5.61 -0.05
CA VAL A 166 -10.50 6.36 0.48
C VAL A 166 -10.30 7.89 0.58
N LEU A 167 -9.26 8.38 1.26
CA LEU A 167 -9.06 9.82 1.41
C LEU A 167 -8.73 10.49 0.07
N ASN A 168 -7.83 9.87 -0.71
CA ASN A 168 -7.43 10.38 -2.03
C ASN A 168 -8.64 10.47 -2.97
N ASN A 169 -9.52 9.47 -2.91
CA ASN A 169 -10.74 9.40 -3.72
C ASN A 169 -11.72 10.50 -3.34
N LEU A 170 -12.03 10.67 -2.05
CA LEU A 170 -12.97 11.68 -1.59
C LEU A 170 -12.48 13.11 -1.90
N VAL A 171 -11.18 13.39 -1.71
CA VAL A 171 -10.59 14.70 -2.10
C VAL A 171 -10.67 14.90 -3.61
N GLY A 172 -10.39 13.85 -4.40
CA GLY A 172 -10.52 13.92 -5.86
C GLY A 172 -11.92 14.26 -6.32
N HIS A 173 -12.94 13.57 -5.81
CA HIS A 173 -14.33 13.89 -6.10
C HIS A 173 -14.71 15.32 -5.65
N ALA A 174 -14.30 15.74 -4.46
CA ALA A 174 -14.57 17.10 -3.99
C ALA A 174 -13.96 18.17 -4.93
N VAL A 175 -12.73 17.98 -5.40
CA VAL A 175 -12.04 18.90 -6.32
C VAL A 175 -12.72 18.94 -7.69
N LEU A 176 -13.12 17.78 -8.22
CA LEU A 176 -13.63 17.64 -9.59
C LEU A 176 -15.11 17.96 -9.72
N THR A 177 -15.90 17.64 -8.70
CA THR A 177 -17.38 17.72 -8.78
C THR A 177 -18.00 18.64 -7.74
N GLY A 178 -17.25 19.08 -6.73
CA GLY A 178 -17.77 19.81 -5.57
C GLY A 178 -18.57 18.93 -4.60
N VAL A 179 -18.57 17.60 -4.75
CA VAL A 179 -19.34 16.69 -3.92
C VAL A 179 -18.47 15.59 -3.32
N VAL A 180 -18.47 15.50 -2.00
CA VAL A 180 -17.89 14.36 -1.25
C VAL A 180 -18.96 13.29 -1.13
N ARG A 181 -18.91 12.28 -1.98
CA ARG A 181 -19.91 11.20 -2.01
C ARG A 181 -19.45 9.99 -1.23
N VAL A 182 -20.18 9.65 -0.17
CA VAL A 182 -20.00 8.46 0.64
C VAL A 182 -21.09 7.45 0.31
N LEU A 183 -20.72 6.29 -0.25
CA LEU A 183 -21.67 5.27 -0.68
C LEU A 183 -22.14 4.36 0.47
N SER A 184 -21.37 4.26 1.56
CA SER A 184 -21.80 3.60 2.79
C SER A 184 -22.64 4.53 3.66
N ASP A 185 -23.09 4.02 4.79
CA ASP A 185 -23.77 4.83 5.83
C ASP A 185 -22.81 5.76 6.62
N GLY A 186 -21.51 5.70 6.33
CA GLY A 186 -20.47 6.52 6.98
C GLY A 186 -19.96 5.96 8.32
N THR A 187 -20.59 4.94 8.88
CA THR A 187 -20.24 4.42 10.21
C THR A 187 -19.01 3.51 10.27
N PRO A 188 -18.58 2.80 9.19
CA PRO A 188 -17.45 1.91 9.27
C PRO A 188 -16.15 2.62 9.67
N TRP A 189 -15.44 2.01 10.62
CA TRP A 189 -14.12 2.46 11.05
C TRP A 189 -13.04 2.08 10.04
N ARG A 190 -12.10 2.99 9.84
CA ARG A 190 -10.92 2.80 8.99
C ARG A 190 -9.68 3.33 9.69
N PRO A 191 -8.69 2.48 9.98
CA PRO A 191 -7.37 2.94 10.33
C PRO A 191 -6.68 3.45 9.07
N LEU A 192 -6.08 4.65 9.12
CA LEU A 192 -5.35 5.25 8.01
C LEU A 192 -3.92 5.58 8.38
N VAL A 193 -3.02 5.58 7.39
CA VAL A 193 -1.62 5.96 7.53
C VAL A 193 -1.13 6.69 6.28
N HIS A 194 -0.39 7.78 6.47
CA HIS A 194 0.19 8.51 5.35
C HIS A 194 1.36 7.75 4.73
N ALA A 195 1.53 7.85 3.40
CA ALA A 195 2.62 7.17 2.69
C ALA A 195 4.02 7.54 3.20
N ALA A 196 4.22 8.78 3.65
CA ALA A 196 5.48 9.20 4.27
C ALA A 196 5.72 8.54 5.64
N ASP A 197 4.66 8.37 6.45
CA ASP A 197 4.75 7.67 7.73
C ASP A 197 5.02 6.17 7.52
N ILE A 198 4.42 5.56 6.48
CA ILE A 198 4.78 4.18 6.08
C ILE A 198 6.29 4.10 5.79
N ALA A 199 6.82 5.03 4.99
CA ALA A 199 8.24 5.03 4.66
C ALA A 199 9.13 5.17 5.91
N GLY A 200 8.71 5.99 6.88
CA GLY A 200 9.39 6.12 8.17
C GLY A 200 9.35 4.85 9.02
N ALA A 201 8.24 4.10 8.99
CA ALA A 201 8.12 2.82 9.70
C ALA A 201 9.04 1.75 9.09
N PHE A 202 9.11 1.70 7.74
CA PHE A 202 10.03 0.80 7.04
C PHE A 202 11.50 1.12 7.33
N LEU A 203 11.88 2.41 7.34
CA LEU A 203 13.23 2.83 7.72
C LEU A 203 13.54 2.41 9.17
N ALA A 204 12.64 2.68 10.11
CA ALA A 204 12.83 2.29 11.50
C ALA A 204 12.97 0.77 11.69
N ALA A 205 12.20 -0.04 10.93
CA ALA A 205 12.30 -1.50 10.96
C ALA A 205 13.57 -2.02 10.26
N LEU A 206 14.05 -1.33 9.23
CA LEU A 206 15.29 -1.65 8.53
C LEU A 206 16.51 -1.48 9.45
N GLU A 207 16.54 -0.39 10.22
CA GLU A 207 17.67 -0.02 11.09
C GLU A 207 17.59 -0.64 12.49
N ALA A 208 16.44 -1.21 12.86
CA ALA A 208 16.27 -1.84 14.18
C ALA A 208 17.19 -3.07 14.35
N PRO A 209 17.71 -3.35 15.56
CA PRO A 209 18.40 -4.61 15.83
C PRO A 209 17.52 -5.82 15.50
N CYS A 210 18.08 -6.84 14.84
CA CYS A 210 17.31 -8.03 14.42
C CYS A 210 16.51 -8.66 15.59
N PRO A 211 17.03 -8.84 16.79
CA PRO A 211 16.25 -9.44 17.89
C PRO A 211 14.99 -8.66 18.29
N VAL A 212 14.89 -7.38 17.92
CA VAL A 212 13.71 -6.54 18.18
C VAL A 212 12.58 -6.83 17.23
N VAL A 213 12.92 -7.20 15.98
CA VAL A 213 11.96 -7.27 14.86
C VAL A 213 11.83 -8.63 14.21
N HIS A 214 12.72 -9.58 14.54
CA HIS A 214 12.79 -10.91 13.96
C HIS A 214 11.47 -11.68 14.12
N GLU A 215 10.93 -12.23 13.03
CA GLU A 215 9.66 -12.97 13.01
C GLU A 215 8.48 -12.18 13.60
N ARG A 216 8.49 -10.86 13.48
CA ARG A 216 7.41 -10.05 14.05
C ARG A 216 6.60 -9.34 12.98
N ALA A 217 5.30 -9.27 13.26
CA ALA A 217 4.39 -8.37 12.57
C ALA A 217 4.17 -7.11 13.43
N PHE A 218 4.06 -5.95 12.79
CA PHE A 218 3.73 -4.68 13.44
C PHE A 218 2.62 -3.98 12.70
N ASN A 219 1.60 -3.53 13.41
CA ASN A 219 0.61 -2.61 12.88
C ASN A 219 1.23 -1.23 12.69
N VAL A 220 1.12 -0.68 11.48
CA VAL A 220 1.71 0.63 11.12
C VAL A 220 0.62 1.65 10.88
N GLY A 221 0.59 2.69 11.70
CA GLY A 221 -0.38 3.77 11.66
C GLY A 221 -0.32 4.65 12.90
N SER A 222 -1.42 5.34 13.16
CA SER A 222 -1.59 6.22 14.32
C SER A 222 -2.99 6.06 14.89
N GLU A 223 -3.12 6.07 16.22
CA GLU A 223 -4.42 6.02 16.90
C GLU A 223 -5.31 7.21 16.51
N ALA A 224 -4.72 8.38 16.26
CA ALA A 224 -5.44 9.57 15.82
C ALA A 224 -6.12 9.39 14.46
N ASN A 225 -5.62 8.47 13.64
CA ASN A 225 -6.16 8.16 12.32
C ASN A 225 -7.04 6.88 12.31
N ASN A 226 -7.46 6.38 13.47
CA ASN A 226 -8.60 5.45 13.59
C ASN A 226 -9.90 6.27 13.52
N VAL A 227 -10.46 6.41 12.34
CA VAL A 227 -11.60 7.28 12.07
C VAL A 227 -12.71 6.55 11.33
N THR A 228 -13.95 7.08 11.39
CA THR A 228 -15.04 6.59 10.56
C THR A 228 -14.98 7.18 9.15
N VAL A 229 -15.65 6.54 8.20
CA VAL A 229 -15.76 7.07 6.82
C VAL A 229 -16.42 8.45 6.83
N ALA A 230 -17.41 8.68 7.70
CA ALA A 230 -18.02 10.00 7.87
C ALA A 230 -17.02 11.05 8.34
N GLN A 231 -16.17 10.74 9.33
CA GLN A 231 -15.13 11.66 9.81
C GLN A 231 -14.10 12.00 8.72
N ILE A 232 -13.75 11.02 7.88
CA ILE A 232 -12.88 11.29 6.72
C ILE A 232 -13.57 12.27 5.76
N ALA A 233 -14.84 12.06 5.47
CA ALA A 233 -15.61 12.91 4.57
C ALA A 233 -15.77 14.34 5.13
N ASP A 234 -16.02 14.49 6.44
CA ASP A 234 -16.10 15.79 7.10
C ASP A 234 -14.77 16.56 6.99
N ALA A 235 -13.64 15.88 7.20
CA ALA A 235 -12.31 16.48 7.04
C ALA A 235 -12.06 16.96 5.60
N VAL A 236 -12.57 16.23 4.59
CA VAL A 236 -12.48 16.63 3.18
C VAL A 236 -13.32 17.85 2.90
N VAL A 237 -14.60 17.89 3.37
CA VAL A 237 -15.49 19.04 3.21
C VAL A 237 -14.90 20.29 3.87
N ALA A 238 -14.32 20.15 5.05
CA ALA A 238 -13.66 21.26 5.74
C ALA A 238 -12.40 21.77 5.02
N THR A 239 -11.81 20.93 4.15
CA THR A 239 -10.55 21.24 3.45
C THR A 239 -10.78 21.81 2.05
N VAL A 240 -11.75 21.29 1.30
CA VAL A 240 -12.00 21.67 -0.10
C VAL A 240 -13.10 22.72 -0.18
N PRO A 241 -12.77 23.98 -0.52
CA PRO A 241 -13.75 25.06 -0.52
C PRO A 241 -14.93 24.81 -1.46
N GLY A 242 -16.15 25.08 -0.98
CA GLY A 242 -17.37 24.94 -1.77
C GLY A 242 -17.86 23.52 -1.98
N SER A 243 -17.18 22.52 -1.42
CA SER A 243 -17.64 21.13 -1.47
C SER A 243 -18.78 20.86 -0.49
N THR A 244 -19.62 19.88 -0.80
CA THR A 244 -20.75 19.43 0.01
C THR A 244 -20.68 17.94 0.27
N LEU A 245 -21.21 17.49 1.41
CA LEU A 245 -21.27 16.07 1.79
C LEU A 245 -22.58 15.42 1.31
N ALA A 246 -22.46 14.24 0.70
CA ALA A 246 -23.58 13.37 0.36
C ALA A 246 -23.31 11.94 0.85
N ILE A 247 -23.95 11.54 1.95
CA ILE A 247 -23.92 10.14 2.43
C ILE A 247 -25.17 9.45 1.89
N THR A 248 -24.99 8.49 0.97
CA THR A 248 -26.11 7.88 0.25
C THR A 248 -26.59 6.57 0.87
N GLY A 249 -25.70 5.83 1.53
CA GLY A 249 -26.00 4.51 2.10
C GLY A 249 -26.31 3.42 1.07
N GLU A 250 -26.09 3.68 -0.21
CA GLU A 250 -26.43 2.75 -1.33
C GLU A 250 -25.79 1.38 -1.19
N ASN A 251 -24.57 1.32 -0.66
CA ASN A 251 -23.82 0.06 -0.50
C ASN A 251 -24.01 -0.58 0.90
N GLY A 252 -24.88 -0.02 1.74
CA GLY A 252 -25.02 -0.45 3.13
C GLY A 252 -23.73 -0.25 3.96
N SER A 253 -23.55 -1.05 5.01
CA SER A 253 -22.33 -1.02 5.81
C SER A 253 -21.28 -1.97 5.21
N ASP A 254 -20.06 -1.46 5.01
CA ASP A 254 -18.92 -2.32 4.65
C ASP A 254 -18.59 -3.22 5.88
N PRO A 255 -18.55 -4.55 5.72
CA PRO A 255 -18.28 -5.45 6.84
C PRO A 255 -16.88 -5.29 7.45
N ARG A 256 -15.96 -4.67 6.72
CA ARG A 256 -14.63 -4.34 7.20
C ARG A 256 -14.69 -3.09 8.06
N SER A 257 -14.98 -3.24 9.34
CA SER A 257 -15.01 -2.14 10.31
C SER A 257 -14.21 -2.53 11.53
N TYR A 258 -13.05 -1.87 11.73
CA TYR A 258 -12.16 -2.14 12.85
C TYR A 258 -11.26 -0.94 13.15
N ARG A 259 -10.83 -0.84 14.41
CA ARG A 259 -9.81 0.07 14.89
C ARG A 259 -8.57 -0.72 15.26
N VAL A 260 -7.39 -0.15 15.05
CA VAL A 260 -6.11 -0.86 15.23
C VAL A 260 -5.32 -0.25 16.38
N ASP A 261 -4.70 -1.12 17.18
CA ASP A 261 -3.70 -0.75 18.18
C ASP A 261 -2.32 -0.63 17.52
N PHE A 262 -1.66 0.50 17.71
CA PHE A 262 -0.32 0.79 17.19
C PHE A 262 0.72 0.88 18.32
N SER A 263 0.42 0.37 19.52
CA SER A 263 1.33 0.46 20.66
C SER A 263 2.60 -0.37 20.49
N ALA A 264 2.50 -1.55 19.85
CA ALA A 264 3.64 -2.45 19.66
C ALA A 264 4.72 -1.85 18.77
N VAL A 265 4.36 -1.22 17.64
CA VAL A 265 5.32 -0.55 16.75
C VAL A 265 6.01 0.62 17.44
N ARG A 266 5.28 1.42 18.25
CA ARG A 266 5.88 2.52 19.00
C ARG A 266 6.86 2.05 20.08
N ALA A 267 6.57 0.93 20.74
CA ALA A 267 7.43 0.36 21.76
C ALA A 267 8.70 -0.27 21.16
N ALA A 268 8.56 -1.00 20.05
CA ALA A 268 9.65 -1.70 19.39
C ALA A 268 10.53 -0.78 18.53
N LEU A 269 9.94 0.20 17.86
CA LEU A 269 10.59 1.10 16.92
C LEU A 269 10.49 2.56 17.39
N PRO A 270 11.21 2.96 18.43
CA PRO A 270 11.08 4.28 19.05
C PRO A 270 11.48 5.45 18.14
N THR A 271 12.19 5.20 17.05
CA THR A 271 12.52 6.20 16.02
C THR A 271 11.34 6.47 15.08
N PHE A 272 10.39 5.55 14.97
CA PHE A 272 9.16 5.78 14.21
C PHE A 272 8.22 6.72 14.95
N ARG A 273 7.89 7.83 14.31
CA ARG A 273 6.96 8.86 14.83
C ARG A 273 6.04 9.28 13.69
N PRO A 274 4.80 8.74 13.60
CA PRO A 274 3.84 9.18 12.60
C PRO A 274 3.50 10.67 12.79
N GLN A 275 3.54 11.44 11.71
CA GLN A 275 3.41 12.90 11.72
C GLN A 275 2.11 13.38 11.06
N TRP A 276 1.48 12.55 10.24
CA TRP A 276 0.40 12.97 9.38
C TRP A 276 -0.97 12.69 9.99
N THR A 277 -1.84 13.70 9.97
CA THR A 277 -3.26 13.57 10.27
C THR A 277 -4.08 13.52 8.97
N ILE A 278 -5.35 13.10 9.09
CA ILE A 278 -6.30 13.09 7.97
C ILE A 278 -6.42 14.49 7.34
N GLU A 279 -6.55 15.53 8.17
CA GLU A 279 -6.69 16.91 7.72
C GLU A 279 -5.43 17.42 7.01
N ALA A 280 -4.24 17.03 7.50
CA ALA A 280 -2.98 17.40 6.86
C ALA A 280 -2.87 16.75 5.48
N GLY A 281 -3.22 15.45 5.37
CA GLY A 281 -3.24 14.73 4.11
C GLY A 281 -4.31 15.23 3.14
N ALA A 282 -5.51 15.58 3.62
CA ALA A 282 -6.53 16.19 2.79
C ALA A 282 -6.06 17.52 2.18
N ARG A 283 -5.40 18.37 2.98
CA ARG A 283 -4.80 19.65 2.49
C ARG A 283 -3.68 19.42 1.48
N GLU A 284 -2.83 18.42 1.72
CA GLU A 284 -1.76 18.03 0.78
C GLU A 284 -2.37 17.63 -0.58
N LEU A 285 -3.33 16.69 -0.56
CA LEU A 285 -4.02 16.19 -1.75
C LEU A 285 -4.74 17.32 -2.51
N TYR A 286 -5.50 18.16 -1.79
CA TYR A 286 -6.18 19.29 -2.39
C TYR A 286 -5.22 20.23 -3.14
N ARG A 287 -4.09 20.60 -2.50
CA ARG A 287 -3.07 21.44 -3.12
C ARG A 287 -2.44 20.77 -4.34
N ALA A 288 -2.08 19.51 -4.22
CA ALA A 288 -1.46 18.76 -5.31
C ALA A 288 -2.41 18.60 -6.50
N TYR A 289 -3.66 18.22 -6.27
CA TYR A 289 -4.65 18.03 -7.32
C TYR A 289 -4.95 19.31 -8.08
N THR A 290 -5.05 20.43 -7.35
CA THR A 290 -5.28 21.76 -7.96
C THR A 290 -4.04 22.24 -8.71
N ALA A 291 -2.85 22.14 -8.11
CA ALA A 291 -1.61 22.63 -8.70
C ALA A 291 -1.20 21.86 -9.96
N HIS A 292 -1.48 20.55 -10.00
CA HIS A 292 -1.07 19.69 -11.11
C HIS A 292 -2.20 19.37 -12.09
N GLY A 293 -3.36 20.04 -11.97
CA GLY A 293 -4.43 19.97 -12.95
C GLY A 293 -5.07 18.59 -13.06
N LEU A 294 -5.47 17.97 -11.93
CA LEU A 294 -6.25 16.74 -11.94
C LEU A 294 -7.53 16.92 -12.77
N THR A 295 -7.81 16.02 -13.70
CA THR A 295 -9.02 16.01 -14.52
C THR A 295 -9.86 14.78 -14.24
N GLN A 296 -11.17 14.82 -14.56
CA GLN A 296 -12.07 13.68 -14.41
C GLN A 296 -11.57 12.45 -15.17
N ASP A 297 -11.15 12.61 -16.41
CA ASP A 297 -10.63 11.51 -17.23
C ASP A 297 -9.40 10.84 -16.59
N THR A 298 -8.41 11.65 -16.18
CA THR A 298 -7.20 11.09 -15.55
C THR A 298 -7.49 10.45 -14.20
N PHE A 299 -8.43 11.00 -13.43
CA PHE A 299 -8.86 10.46 -12.16
C PHE A 299 -9.51 9.08 -12.32
N ASP A 300 -10.49 8.97 -13.23
CA ASP A 300 -11.27 7.74 -13.40
C ASP A 300 -10.48 6.63 -14.10
N ARG A 301 -9.59 6.97 -15.03
CA ARG A 301 -8.92 6.01 -15.89
C ARG A 301 -7.46 5.80 -15.50
N ARG A 302 -6.67 6.89 -15.44
CA ARG A 302 -5.22 6.79 -15.28
C ARG A 302 -4.81 6.49 -13.84
N PHE A 303 -5.49 7.10 -12.86
CA PHE A 303 -5.13 7.00 -11.45
C PHE A 303 -5.98 5.99 -10.66
N THR A 304 -6.96 5.36 -11.30
CA THR A 304 -7.72 4.24 -10.77
C THR A 304 -7.11 2.93 -11.26
N ARG A 305 -6.46 2.19 -10.36
CA ARG A 305 -5.61 1.04 -10.72
C ARG A 305 -6.34 -0.05 -11.51
N LEU A 306 -7.55 -0.41 -11.10
CA LEU A 306 -8.34 -1.43 -11.80
C LEU A 306 -8.64 -1.01 -13.24
N THR A 307 -9.14 0.22 -13.44
CA THR A 307 -9.45 0.75 -14.77
C THR A 307 -8.19 0.80 -15.63
N ARG A 308 -7.06 1.28 -15.07
CA ARG A 308 -5.80 1.35 -15.83
C ARG A 308 -5.30 -0.02 -16.29
N LEU A 309 -5.37 -1.05 -15.45
CA LEU A 309 -4.99 -2.42 -15.85
C LEU A 309 -5.93 -2.99 -16.90
N SER A 310 -7.24 -2.78 -16.76
CA SER A 310 -8.23 -3.21 -17.74
C SER A 310 -8.01 -2.54 -19.11
N ASP A 311 -7.73 -1.24 -19.13
CA ASP A 311 -7.42 -0.50 -20.35
C ASP A 311 -6.15 -1.04 -21.03
N ARG A 312 -5.10 -1.33 -20.26
CA ARG A 312 -3.85 -1.89 -20.80
C ARG A 312 -4.02 -3.31 -21.33
N GLN A 313 -4.82 -4.15 -20.66
CA GLN A 313 -5.17 -5.47 -21.19
C GLN A 313 -5.96 -5.37 -22.50
N ALA A 314 -6.96 -4.48 -22.55
CA ALA A 314 -7.74 -4.26 -23.75
C ALA A 314 -6.90 -3.73 -24.93
N ALA A 315 -5.85 -2.94 -24.63
CA ALA A 315 -4.88 -2.47 -25.61
C ALA A 315 -3.83 -3.53 -26.02
N GLY A 316 -3.84 -4.72 -25.43
CA GLY A 316 -2.87 -5.76 -25.71
C GLY A 316 -1.46 -5.49 -25.15
N GLU A 317 -1.34 -4.58 -24.20
CA GLU A 317 -0.07 -4.25 -23.51
C GLU A 317 0.24 -5.23 -22.38
N LEU A 318 -0.77 -5.91 -21.85
CA LEU A 318 -0.66 -6.92 -20.80
C LEU A 318 -1.30 -8.23 -21.28
N SER A 319 -0.67 -9.33 -20.92
CA SER A 319 -1.22 -10.67 -21.09
C SER A 319 -2.40 -10.93 -20.13
N ALA A 320 -3.07 -12.05 -20.31
CA ALA A 320 -4.20 -12.44 -19.44
C ALA A 320 -3.79 -12.55 -17.96
N ASP A 321 -2.55 -12.93 -17.69
CA ASP A 321 -1.93 -13.07 -16.37
C ASP A 321 -1.16 -11.83 -15.90
N MET A 322 -1.41 -10.66 -16.54
CA MET A 322 -0.84 -9.35 -16.21
C MET A 322 0.67 -9.19 -16.43
N HIS A 323 1.33 -10.06 -17.22
CA HIS A 323 2.69 -9.77 -17.66
C HIS A 323 2.71 -8.68 -18.73
N PRO A 324 3.66 -7.75 -18.68
CA PRO A 324 3.87 -6.80 -19.78
C PRO A 324 4.23 -7.55 -21.06
N ILE A 325 3.46 -7.32 -22.12
CA ILE A 325 3.78 -7.81 -23.46
C ILE A 325 4.79 -6.82 -24.04
N ARG A 326 6.07 -7.21 -24.07
CA ARG A 326 7.10 -6.42 -24.76
C ARG A 326 6.74 -6.39 -26.24
N ALA A 327 6.55 -5.19 -26.80
CA ALA A 327 6.52 -5.05 -28.25
C ALA A 327 7.80 -5.73 -28.79
N ALA A 328 7.62 -6.67 -29.72
CA ALA A 328 8.76 -7.27 -30.38
C ALA A 328 9.58 -6.11 -30.97
N VAL A 329 10.80 -5.93 -30.47
CA VAL A 329 11.76 -5.02 -31.11
C VAL A 329 11.94 -5.61 -32.49
N ALA A 330 11.40 -4.93 -33.50
CA ALA A 330 11.60 -5.31 -34.89
C ALA A 330 13.11 -5.36 -35.14
N PRO A 331 13.65 -6.41 -35.80
CA PRO A 331 15.07 -6.60 -36.02
C PRO A 331 15.70 -5.48 -36.82
#